data_ffc66ce7cd83c9c5ebe1678b67d98420
#
_entry.id   ffc66ce7cd83c9c5ebe1678b67d98420
#
_cell.length_a   1.000
_cell.length_b   1.000
_cell.length_c   1.000
_cell.angle_alpha   90.00
_cell.angle_beta   90.00
_cell.angle_gamma   90.00
#
_symmetry.space_group_name_H-M   'P 1'
#
loop_
_entity.id
_entity.type
_entity.pdbx_description
1 polymer ?
#
loop_
_entity_poly.entity_id
_entity_poly.type
_entity_poly.pdbx_seq_one_letter_code
_entity_poly.pdbx_strand_id
1 'polypeptide(L)'
;MSAPIPAAVPSSDALVLASIANGIGTITLNNSTRRNALSEALLDQVIAALDDFKTKEVRVVILRAFEGATVWSAGHDIKELPQANQDPLGYSDPLERTLRAVRAFPAPIIAMVHGSVWGGAFDLVASCDMIIADETCSFAITPANLGLPYNTTGLMHFLGRLPINLVKELFFTAAPIKGNDAYKWGIVNHLVPSAELEVFTTDFASKITKKAPLAIAVAKEQLRILTDYQPIAAQIFEQLQEMRRTVYDSKDYTEGIQAFLEKRPAIFTGK
;
A
#
# COMPACT_ATOMS: atom_id res chain seq x y z
N MET A 1 -12.28 -12.38 40.38
CA MET A 1 -11.43 -12.83 39.28
C MET A 1 -12.35 -13.12 38.10
N SER A 2 -12.52 -12.17 37.19
CA SER A 2 -13.31 -12.39 35.96
C SER A 2 -12.44 -13.20 34.99
N ALA A 3 -13.02 -14.26 34.43
CA ALA A 3 -12.37 -15.05 33.38
C ALA A 3 -12.12 -14.18 32.15
N PRO A 4 -11.00 -14.37 31.43
CA PRO A 4 -10.73 -13.63 30.21
C PRO A 4 -11.80 -13.98 29.17
N ILE A 5 -12.38 -12.96 28.53
CA ILE A 5 -13.29 -13.09 27.41
C ILE A 5 -12.48 -13.77 26.28
N PRO A 6 -12.91 -14.91 25.73
CA PRO A 6 -12.21 -15.55 24.63
C PRO A 6 -12.20 -14.62 23.42
N ALA A 7 -11.04 -14.42 22.81
CA ALA A 7 -10.91 -13.71 21.55
C ALA A 7 -11.86 -14.39 20.54
N ALA A 8 -12.66 -13.58 19.84
CA ALA A 8 -13.56 -14.08 18.81
C ALA A 8 -12.71 -14.82 17.74
N VAL A 9 -13.06 -16.08 17.49
CA VAL A 9 -12.47 -16.86 16.39
C VAL A 9 -12.85 -16.14 15.10
N PRO A 10 -11.87 -15.72 14.25
CA PRO A 10 -12.18 -15.05 13.00
C PRO A 10 -13.06 -15.97 12.15
N SER A 11 -14.13 -15.42 11.56
CA SER A 11 -14.91 -16.17 10.56
C SER A 11 -13.99 -16.56 9.40
N SER A 12 -14.15 -17.75 8.85
CA SER A 12 -13.36 -18.26 7.70
C SER A 12 -13.45 -17.34 6.46
N ASP A 13 -14.36 -16.39 6.44
CA ASP A 13 -14.69 -15.49 5.33
C ASP A 13 -14.15 -14.06 5.50
N ALA A 14 -13.41 -13.76 6.59
CA ALA A 14 -12.85 -12.44 6.80
C ALA A 14 -11.70 -12.16 5.81
N LEU A 15 -11.81 -11.05 5.05
CA LEU A 15 -10.78 -10.62 4.11
C LEU A 15 -9.54 -10.05 4.80
N VAL A 16 -9.70 -9.65 6.06
CA VAL A 16 -8.66 -9.12 6.92
C VAL A 16 -8.76 -9.77 8.30
N LEU A 17 -7.64 -10.25 8.81
CA LEU A 17 -7.53 -10.71 10.20
C LEU A 17 -6.81 -9.64 11.01
N ALA A 18 -7.37 -9.30 12.17
CA ALA A 18 -6.79 -8.32 13.07
C ALA A 18 -6.57 -8.94 14.46
N SER A 19 -5.39 -8.70 15.04
CA SER A 19 -5.05 -9.16 16.38
C SER A 19 -4.17 -8.16 17.10
N ILE A 20 -4.17 -8.20 18.43
CA ILE A 20 -3.33 -7.36 19.28
C ILE A 20 -2.60 -8.24 20.29
N ALA A 21 -1.28 -8.11 20.35
CA ALA A 21 -0.46 -8.76 21.36
C ALA A 21 0.67 -7.82 21.81
N ASN A 22 0.86 -7.66 23.12
CA ASN A 22 1.96 -6.87 23.71
C ASN A 22 2.07 -5.43 23.16
N GLY A 23 0.93 -4.78 22.86
CA GLY A 23 0.88 -3.43 22.29
C GLY A 23 1.19 -3.36 20.79
N ILE A 24 1.35 -4.50 20.13
CA ILE A 24 1.53 -4.64 18.69
C ILE A 24 0.19 -5.06 18.09
N GLY A 25 -0.36 -4.27 17.17
CA GLY A 25 -1.49 -4.63 16.34
C GLY A 25 -0.98 -5.33 15.06
N THR A 26 -1.61 -6.42 14.66
CA THR A 26 -1.29 -7.10 13.40
C THR A 26 -2.52 -7.11 12.51
N ILE A 27 -2.38 -6.57 11.30
CA ILE A 27 -3.38 -6.60 10.23
C ILE A 27 -2.86 -7.56 9.17
N THR A 28 -3.59 -8.65 8.94
CA THR A 28 -3.22 -9.66 7.93
C THR A 28 -4.24 -9.65 6.80
N LEU A 29 -3.77 -9.36 5.57
CA LEU A 29 -4.57 -9.51 4.34
C LEU A 29 -4.81 -10.99 4.11
N ASN A 30 -6.08 -11.43 4.02
CA ASN A 30 -6.48 -12.83 4.05
C ASN A 30 -7.38 -13.24 2.87
N ASN A 31 -7.14 -12.68 1.70
CA ASN A 31 -7.90 -13.01 0.48
C ASN A 31 -7.02 -13.78 -0.52
N SER A 32 -6.69 -15.04 -0.19
CA SER A 32 -5.81 -15.89 -1.00
C SER A 32 -6.35 -16.13 -2.41
N THR A 33 -7.66 -16.33 -2.54
CA THR A 33 -8.33 -16.63 -3.81
C THR A 33 -8.20 -15.51 -4.83
N ARG A 34 -8.10 -14.27 -4.36
CA ARG A 34 -7.89 -13.07 -5.19
C ARG A 34 -6.51 -12.45 -5.02
N ARG A 35 -5.56 -13.20 -4.45
CA ARG A 35 -4.18 -12.74 -4.22
C ARG A 35 -4.13 -11.39 -3.49
N ASN A 36 -4.98 -11.23 -2.47
CA ASN A 36 -5.13 -9.99 -1.71
C ASN A 36 -5.36 -8.76 -2.60
N ALA A 37 -6.14 -8.89 -3.69
CA ALA A 37 -6.54 -7.73 -4.48
C ALA A 37 -7.26 -6.72 -3.56
N LEU A 38 -6.87 -5.46 -3.67
CA LEU A 38 -7.35 -4.35 -2.85
C LEU A 38 -8.74 -3.91 -3.34
N SER A 39 -9.76 -4.71 -3.02
CA SER A 39 -11.16 -4.36 -3.23
C SER A 39 -11.66 -3.41 -2.14
N GLU A 40 -12.74 -2.68 -2.42
CA GLU A 40 -13.38 -1.80 -1.43
C GLU A 40 -13.66 -2.55 -0.12
N ALA A 41 -14.24 -3.76 -0.21
CA ALA A 41 -14.56 -4.57 0.97
C ALA A 41 -13.33 -4.96 1.81
N LEU A 42 -12.19 -5.24 1.19
CA LEU A 42 -10.94 -5.53 1.89
C LEU A 42 -10.38 -4.27 2.53
N LEU A 43 -10.37 -3.17 1.81
CA LEU A 43 -9.82 -1.88 2.27
C LEU A 43 -10.63 -1.29 3.41
N ASP A 44 -11.95 -1.40 3.38
CA ASP A 44 -12.82 -1.00 4.49
C ASP A 44 -12.54 -1.81 5.77
N GLN A 45 -12.23 -3.11 5.65
CA GLN A 45 -11.81 -3.91 6.81
C GLN A 45 -10.43 -3.49 7.35
N VAL A 46 -9.50 -3.06 6.49
CA VAL A 46 -8.21 -2.50 6.93
C VAL A 46 -8.45 -1.21 7.72
N ILE A 47 -9.30 -0.29 7.22
CA ILE A 47 -9.64 0.95 7.93
C ILE A 47 -10.29 0.65 9.27
N ALA A 48 -11.28 -0.26 9.30
CA ALA A 48 -11.94 -0.67 10.53
C ALA A 48 -10.98 -1.25 11.57
N ALA A 49 -9.99 -2.04 11.13
CA ALA A 49 -8.95 -2.56 12.02
C ALA A 49 -8.04 -1.45 12.57
N LEU A 50 -7.68 -0.46 11.76
CA LEU A 50 -6.92 0.71 12.22
C LEU A 50 -7.70 1.54 13.23
N ASP A 51 -9.00 1.76 13.01
CA ASP A 51 -9.86 2.50 13.95
C ASP A 51 -10.00 1.76 15.29
N ASP A 52 -10.15 0.44 15.26
CA ASP A 52 -10.17 -0.39 16.48
C ASP A 52 -8.80 -0.32 17.20
N PHE A 53 -7.70 -0.40 16.49
CA PHE A 53 -6.36 -0.30 17.05
C PHE A 53 -6.07 1.08 17.64
N LYS A 54 -6.59 2.14 17.04
CA LYS A 54 -6.50 3.49 17.58
C LYS A 54 -7.24 3.61 18.91
N THR A 55 -8.45 3.05 18.99
CA THR A 55 -9.27 3.03 20.22
C THR A 55 -8.59 2.23 21.33
N LYS A 56 -7.87 1.16 20.99
CA LYS A 56 -7.13 0.30 21.91
C LYS A 56 -5.70 0.77 22.18
N GLU A 57 -5.34 1.96 21.74
CA GLU A 57 -4.03 2.59 21.94
C GLU A 57 -2.85 1.69 21.56
N VAL A 58 -2.97 0.99 20.42
CA VAL A 58 -1.90 0.16 19.88
C VAL A 58 -0.66 1.00 19.62
N ARG A 59 0.50 0.50 19.98
CA ARG A 59 1.79 1.21 19.98
C ARG A 59 2.54 1.14 18.66
N VAL A 60 2.27 0.10 17.88
CA VAL A 60 2.83 -0.14 16.54
C VAL A 60 1.94 -1.12 15.82
N VAL A 61 1.80 -0.98 14.51
CA VAL A 61 1.03 -1.90 13.66
C VAL A 61 1.97 -2.63 12.71
N ILE A 62 1.74 -3.93 12.52
CA ILE A 62 2.33 -4.73 11.46
C ILE A 62 1.23 -5.01 10.43
N LEU A 63 1.42 -4.56 9.19
CA LEU A 63 0.57 -4.88 8.04
C LEU A 63 1.26 -5.95 7.21
N ARG A 64 0.59 -7.10 7.02
CA ARG A 64 1.17 -8.26 6.35
C ARG A 64 0.19 -8.98 5.43
N ALA A 65 0.67 -9.83 4.54
CA ALA A 65 -0.14 -10.86 3.91
C ALA A 65 -0.21 -12.11 4.79
N PHE A 66 -1.16 -13.01 4.50
CA PHE A 66 -1.24 -14.32 5.17
C PHE A 66 0.05 -15.12 4.91
N GLU A 67 0.38 -16.03 5.83
CA GLU A 67 1.58 -16.87 5.74
C GLU A 67 1.56 -17.75 4.48
N GLY A 68 2.70 -17.85 3.80
CA GLY A 68 2.86 -18.63 2.56
C GLY A 68 2.31 -17.96 1.30
N ALA A 69 1.84 -16.71 1.36
CA ALA A 69 1.44 -15.97 0.17
C ALA A 69 2.65 -15.72 -0.75
N THR A 70 2.56 -16.15 -2.02
CA THR A 70 3.56 -15.80 -3.04
C THR A 70 3.36 -14.42 -3.64
N VAL A 71 2.17 -13.85 -3.46
CA VAL A 71 1.79 -12.48 -3.81
C VAL A 71 1.28 -11.81 -2.55
N TRP A 72 2.00 -10.79 -2.08
CA TRP A 72 1.58 -10.00 -0.92
C TRP A 72 0.24 -9.32 -1.19
N SER A 73 0.13 -8.65 -2.33
CA SER A 73 -1.12 -8.17 -2.90
C SER A 73 -0.97 -7.91 -4.40
N ALA A 74 -2.02 -8.23 -5.15
CA ALA A 74 -2.10 -8.01 -6.59
C ALA A 74 -2.40 -6.53 -6.96
N GLY A 75 -2.53 -5.64 -6.00
CA GLY A 75 -2.89 -4.25 -6.21
C GLY A 75 -4.39 -4.01 -6.28
N HIS A 76 -4.78 -2.87 -6.84
CA HIS A 76 -6.19 -2.48 -6.97
C HIS A 76 -7.00 -3.55 -7.70
N ASP A 77 -8.22 -3.82 -7.24
CA ASP A 77 -9.09 -4.78 -7.91
C ASP A 77 -9.58 -4.20 -9.24
N ILE A 78 -9.01 -4.69 -10.34
CA ILE A 78 -9.31 -4.17 -11.69
C ILE A 78 -10.79 -4.30 -12.06
N LYS A 79 -11.53 -5.21 -11.43
CA LYS A 79 -12.97 -5.34 -11.66
C LYS A 79 -13.78 -4.17 -11.07
N GLU A 80 -13.20 -3.43 -10.15
CA GLU A 80 -13.79 -2.25 -9.54
C GLU A 80 -13.37 -0.94 -10.23
N LEU A 81 -12.45 -1.01 -11.22
CA LEU A 81 -12.08 0.15 -12.01
C LEU A 81 -13.23 0.59 -12.92
N PRO A 82 -13.54 1.88 -12.98
CA PRO A 82 -14.54 2.41 -13.89
C PRO A 82 -14.13 2.17 -15.35
N GLN A 83 -15.11 1.90 -16.21
CA GLN A 83 -14.84 1.56 -17.62
C GLN A 83 -14.43 2.76 -18.47
N ALA A 84 -14.87 3.98 -18.14
CA ALA A 84 -14.51 5.24 -18.82
C ALA A 84 -15.01 6.46 -18.02
N ASN A 85 -14.47 7.64 -18.33
CA ASN A 85 -14.96 8.96 -17.89
C ASN A 85 -14.99 9.21 -16.37
N GLN A 86 -14.36 8.37 -15.57
CA GLN A 86 -14.25 8.54 -14.12
C GLN A 86 -12.81 8.31 -13.67
N ASP A 87 -12.32 9.18 -12.79
CA ASP A 87 -11.02 8.97 -12.16
C ASP A 87 -11.10 7.80 -11.17
N PRO A 88 -10.46 6.66 -11.45
CA PRO A 88 -10.50 5.49 -10.57
C PRO A 88 -9.68 5.67 -9.29
N LEU A 89 -8.90 6.75 -9.18
CA LEU A 89 -8.04 7.04 -8.03
C LEU A 89 -8.37 8.44 -7.47
N GLY A 90 -9.66 8.78 -7.47
CA GLY A 90 -10.17 10.03 -6.90
C GLY A 90 -10.07 10.07 -5.38
N TYR A 91 -10.31 11.24 -4.78
CA TYR A 91 -10.16 11.46 -3.34
C TYR A 91 -10.97 10.49 -2.46
N SER A 92 -12.17 10.09 -2.90
CA SER A 92 -13.07 9.16 -2.20
C SER A 92 -12.86 7.69 -2.56
N ASP A 93 -11.92 7.38 -3.47
CA ASP A 93 -11.57 6.01 -3.80
C ASP A 93 -11.17 5.23 -2.53
N PRO A 94 -11.60 3.96 -2.39
CA PRO A 94 -11.28 3.13 -1.21
C PRO A 94 -9.78 3.02 -0.93
N LEU A 95 -8.95 2.88 -1.98
CA LEU A 95 -7.50 2.85 -1.81
C LEU A 95 -6.98 4.17 -1.27
N GLU A 96 -7.37 5.30 -1.86
CA GLU A 96 -6.96 6.63 -1.40
C GLU A 96 -7.39 6.92 0.05
N ARG A 97 -8.59 6.48 0.45
CA ARG A 97 -9.04 6.57 1.85
C ARG A 97 -8.14 5.77 2.77
N THR A 98 -7.76 4.56 2.36
CA THR A 98 -6.89 3.67 3.14
C THR A 98 -5.46 4.21 3.25
N LEU A 99 -4.88 4.73 2.15
CA LEU A 99 -3.56 5.37 2.17
C LEU A 99 -3.52 6.54 3.17
N ARG A 100 -4.55 7.39 3.15
CA ARG A 100 -4.67 8.48 4.14
C ARG A 100 -4.82 7.97 5.57
N ALA A 101 -5.61 6.93 5.80
CA ALA A 101 -5.78 6.34 7.14
C ALA A 101 -4.46 5.76 7.67
N VAL A 102 -3.69 5.04 6.84
CA VAL A 102 -2.36 4.50 7.17
C VAL A 102 -1.39 5.61 7.53
N ARG A 103 -1.32 6.65 6.72
CA ARG A 103 -0.39 7.79 6.91
C ARG A 103 -0.75 8.65 8.12
N ALA A 104 -2.04 8.83 8.40
CA ALA A 104 -2.53 9.61 9.53
C ALA A 104 -2.63 8.81 10.84
N PHE A 105 -2.37 7.49 10.82
CA PHE A 105 -2.43 6.66 12.01
C PHE A 105 -1.36 7.10 13.02
N PRO A 106 -1.68 7.33 14.32
CA PRO A 106 -0.77 7.98 15.25
C PRO A 106 0.44 7.12 15.64
N ALA A 107 0.33 5.79 15.58
CA ALA A 107 1.44 4.88 15.83
C ALA A 107 2.15 4.48 14.52
N PRO A 108 3.42 4.07 14.56
CA PRO A 108 4.11 3.56 13.39
C PRO A 108 3.43 2.32 12.81
N ILE A 109 3.42 2.24 11.47
CA ILE A 109 2.95 1.07 10.71
C ILE A 109 4.13 0.49 9.95
N ILE A 110 4.41 -0.79 10.18
CA ILE A 110 5.46 -1.56 9.51
C ILE A 110 4.79 -2.46 8.47
N ALA A 111 5.14 -2.31 7.21
CA ALA A 111 4.80 -3.31 6.20
C ALA A 111 5.78 -4.48 6.31
N MET A 112 5.26 -5.67 6.65
CA MET A 112 6.01 -6.92 6.61
C MET A 112 5.73 -7.62 5.28
N VAL A 113 6.75 -7.70 4.44
CA VAL A 113 6.59 -8.07 3.02
C VAL A 113 7.33 -9.34 2.66
N HIS A 114 6.60 -10.30 2.12
CA HIS A 114 7.12 -11.46 1.41
C HIS A 114 6.36 -11.63 0.09
N GLY A 115 7.00 -12.17 -0.94
CA GLY A 115 6.39 -12.28 -2.25
C GLY A 115 6.20 -10.94 -2.96
N SER A 116 5.38 -10.93 -4.00
CA SER A 116 5.28 -9.77 -4.89
C SER A 116 4.21 -8.76 -4.49
N VAL A 117 4.51 -7.47 -4.69
CA VAL A 117 3.67 -6.31 -4.38
C VAL A 117 3.42 -5.52 -5.66
N TRP A 118 2.16 -5.42 -6.08
CA TRP A 118 1.78 -4.89 -7.39
C TRP A 118 0.95 -3.61 -7.33
N GLY A 119 1.25 -2.64 -8.18
CA GLY A 119 0.42 -1.46 -8.42
C GLY A 119 0.05 -0.71 -7.15
N GLY A 120 -1.25 -0.52 -6.89
CA GLY A 120 -1.77 0.18 -5.70
C GLY A 120 -1.35 -0.46 -4.37
N ALA A 121 -0.99 -1.76 -4.35
CA ALA A 121 -0.42 -2.39 -3.15
C ALA A 121 0.98 -1.88 -2.84
N PHE A 122 1.77 -1.50 -3.86
CA PHE A 122 3.05 -0.87 -3.60
C PHE A 122 2.88 0.53 -3.00
N ASP A 123 1.86 1.29 -3.42
CA ASP A 123 1.54 2.56 -2.78
C ASP A 123 1.11 2.37 -1.31
N LEU A 124 0.29 1.34 -1.02
CA LEU A 124 -0.08 0.99 0.34
C LEU A 124 1.15 0.66 1.21
N VAL A 125 2.05 -0.17 0.71
CA VAL A 125 3.31 -0.52 1.38
C VAL A 125 4.21 0.70 1.53
N ALA A 126 4.34 1.55 0.50
CA ALA A 126 5.11 2.79 0.52
C ALA A 126 4.50 3.86 1.45
N SER A 127 3.20 3.79 1.72
CA SER A 127 2.51 4.66 2.68
C SER A 127 2.70 4.23 4.14
N CYS A 128 3.20 3.02 4.38
CA CYS A 128 3.64 2.60 5.71
C CYS A 128 4.94 3.33 6.11
N ASP A 129 5.19 3.45 7.41
CA ASP A 129 6.37 4.17 7.91
C ASP A 129 7.68 3.43 7.60
N MET A 130 7.65 2.10 7.65
CA MET A 130 8.81 1.24 7.43
C MET A 130 8.42 -0.01 6.65
N ILE A 131 9.38 -0.56 5.91
CA ILE A 131 9.21 -1.80 5.16
C ILE A 131 10.30 -2.79 5.60
N ILE A 132 9.88 -3.92 6.13
CA ILE A 132 10.74 -5.06 6.45
C ILE A 132 10.33 -6.20 5.52
N ALA A 133 11.28 -6.72 4.75
CA ALA A 133 10.98 -7.70 3.71
C ALA A 133 11.94 -8.88 3.74
N ASP A 134 11.53 -9.96 3.11
CA ASP A 134 12.43 -11.09 2.83
C ASP A 134 12.94 -11.07 1.37
N GLU A 135 13.85 -11.99 1.07
CA GLU A 135 14.49 -12.11 -0.26
C GLU A 135 13.53 -12.48 -1.38
N THR A 136 12.31 -12.95 -1.08
CA THR A 136 11.30 -13.29 -2.10
C THR A 136 10.54 -12.08 -2.60
N CYS A 137 10.66 -10.94 -1.91
CA CYS A 137 9.90 -9.75 -2.24
C CYS A 137 10.26 -9.16 -3.61
N SER A 138 9.25 -8.61 -4.26
CA SER A 138 9.41 -7.75 -5.43
C SER A 138 8.33 -6.69 -5.47
N PHE A 139 8.64 -5.55 -6.08
CA PHE A 139 7.77 -4.38 -6.12
C PHE A 139 7.62 -3.87 -7.54
N ALA A 140 6.41 -3.55 -7.98
CA ALA A 140 6.17 -2.94 -9.28
C ALA A 140 5.01 -1.94 -9.24
N ILE A 141 5.14 -0.84 -10.01
CA ILE A 141 4.06 0.09 -10.29
C ILE A 141 3.58 -0.16 -11.71
N THR A 142 2.40 -0.73 -11.86
CA THR A 142 1.92 -1.28 -13.12
C THR A 142 0.84 -0.51 -13.88
N PRO A 143 0.38 0.69 -13.47
CA PRO A 143 -0.69 1.41 -14.18
C PRO A 143 -0.38 1.69 -15.64
N ALA A 144 0.89 1.94 -16.02
CA ALA A 144 1.29 2.14 -17.41
C ALA A 144 0.98 0.93 -18.31
N ASN A 145 0.98 -0.29 -17.77
CA ASN A 145 0.60 -1.50 -18.50
C ASN A 145 -0.91 -1.57 -18.80
N LEU A 146 -1.70 -0.74 -18.12
CA LEU A 146 -3.16 -0.64 -18.28
C LEU A 146 -3.57 0.65 -19.01
N GLY A 147 -2.61 1.45 -19.50
CA GLY A 147 -2.90 2.78 -20.03
C GLY A 147 -3.49 3.74 -18.98
N LEU A 148 -3.32 3.45 -17.70
CA LEU A 148 -3.90 4.21 -16.59
C LEU A 148 -2.90 5.25 -16.08
N PRO A 149 -3.27 6.56 -16.07
CA PRO A 149 -2.42 7.59 -15.50
C PRO A 149 -2.54 7.57 -13.98
N TYR A 150 -1.40 7.48 -13.29
CA TYR A 150 -1.39 7.51 -11.83
C TYR A 150 -1.87 8.88 -11.32
N ASN A 151 -2.49 8.91 -10.14
CA ASN A 151 -2.94 10.16 -9.54
C ASN A 151 -1.78 10.98 -8.97
N THR A 152 -1.98 12.30 -8.90
CA THR A 152 -0.95 13.23 -8.42
C THR A 152 -0.56 12.95 -6.97
N THR A 153 -1.52 12.61 -6.11
CA THR A 153 -1.28 12.26 -4.70
C THR A 153 -0.38 11.04 -4.56
N GLY A 154 -0.69 9.98 -5.30
CA GLY A 154 0.13 8.78 -5.31
C GLY A 154 1.56 9.03 -5.80
N LEU A 155 1.76 9.86 -6.84
CA LEU A 155 3.10 10.28 -7.26
C LEU A 155 3.85 11.01 -6.14
N MET A 156 3.18 11.85 -5.35
CA MET A 156 3.79 12.57 -4.22
C MET A 156 4.27 11.60 -3.13
N HIS A 157 3.57 10.49 -2.88
CA HIS A 157 4.00 9.47 -1.92
C HIS A 157 5.37 8.89 -2.29
N PHE A 158 5.58 8.60 -3.58
CA PHE A 158 6.87 8.07 -4.06
C PHE A 158 7.96 9.16 -4.10
N LEU A 159 7.62 10.39 -4.51
CA LEU A 159 8.56 11.51 -4.54
C LEU A 159 9.05 11.91 -3.13
N GLY A 160 8.20 11.79 -2.12
CA GLY A 160 8.58 12.01 -0.72
C GLY A 160 9.48 10.91 -0.14
N ARG A 161 9.63 9.76 -0.82
CA ARG A 161 10.34 8.59 -0.31
C ARG A 161 11.56 8.19 -1.14
N LEU A 162 11.55 8.42 -2.44
CA LEU A 162 12.55 7.92 -3.38
C LEU A 162 13.16 9.03 -4.23
N PRO A 163 14.42 8.87 -4.66
CA PRO A 163 15.02 9.74 -5.68
C PRO A 163 14.20 9.72 -6.97
N ILE A 164 14.06 10.91 -7.59
CA ILE A 164 13.22 11.13 -8.78
C ILE A 164 13.56 10.20 -9.96
N ASN A 165 14.82 9.84 -10.15
CA ASN A 165 15.23 8.89 -11.20
C ASN A 165 14.66 7.50 -10.98
N LEU A 166 14.60 7.02 -9.73
CA LEU A 166 14.00 5.74 -9.38
C LEU A 166 12.48 5.78 -9.55
N VAL A 167 11.84 6.88 -9.15
CA VAL A 167 10.40 7.07 -9.38
C VAL A 167 10.09 7.00 -10.88
N LYS A 168 10.87 7.69 -11.72
CA LYS A 168 10.71 7.62 -13.20
C LYS A 168 10.89 6.21 -13.74
N GLU A 169 11.91 5.49 -13.28
CA GLU A 169 12.15 4.11 -13.69
C GLU A 169 10.97 3.20 -13.34
N LEU A 170 10.48 3.27 -12.07
CA LEU A 170 9.31 2.53 -11.61
C LEU A 170 8.07 2.78 -12.47
N PHE A 171 7.74 4.05 -12.71
CA PHE A 171 6.50 4.42 -13.39
C PHE A 171 6.57 4.26 -14.92
N PHE A 172 7.74 4.42 -15.53
CA PHE A 172 7.88 4.37 -16.99
C PHE A 172 8.08 2.96 -17.51
N THR A 173 8.79 2.11 -16.74
CA THR A 173 9.09 0.74 -17.17
C THR A 173 8.04 -0.25 -16.70
N ALA A 174 7.35 0.05 -15.60
CA ALA A 174 6.47 -0.88 -14.87
C ALA A 174 7.17 -2.23 -14.54
N ALA A 175 8.50 -2.28 -14.59
CA ALA A 175 9.30 -3.47 -14.35
C ALA A 175 9.36 -3.79 -12.85
N PRO A 176 9.30 -5.07 -12.45
CA PRO A 176 9.46 -5.46 -11.06
C PRO A 176 10.89 -5.22 -10.55
N ILE A 177 10.99 -4.57 -9.40
CA ILE A 177 12.24 -4.41 -8.64
C ILE A 177 12.31 -5.52 -7.61
N LYS A 178 13.40 -6.29 -7.60
CA LYS A 178 13.62 -7.39 -6.65
C LYS A 178 14.13 -6.88 -5.31
N GLY A 179 13.93 -7.67 -4.26
CA GLY A 179 14.23 -7.31 -2.88
C GLY A 179 15.63 -6.75 -2.64
N ASN A 180 16.67 -7.33 -3.26
CA ASN A 180 18.05 -6.84 -3.12
C ASN A 180 18.23 -5.41 -3.68
N ASP A 181 17.62 -5.11 -4.82
CA ASP A 181 17.72 -3.77 -5.39
C ASP A 181 16.80 -2.80 -4.65
N ALA A 182 15.62 -3.25 -4.23
CA ALA A 182 14.73 -2.46 -3.38
C ALA A 182 15.40 -2.06 -2.05
N TYR A 183 16.20 -2.96 -1.45
CA TYR A 183 16.99 -2.64 -0.26
C TYR A 183 18.12 -1.65 -0.56
N LYS A 184 18.91 -1.87 -1.63
CA LYS A 184 19.98 -0.95 -2.04
C LYS A 184 19.47 0.46 -2.37
N TRP A 185 18.27 0.56 -2.92
CA TRP A 185 17.64 1.83 -3.31
C TRP A 185 16.89 2.52 -2.17
N GLY A 186 16.87 1.91 -0.97
CA GLY A 186 16.20 2.48 0.21
C GLY A 186 14.67 2.39 0.18
N ILE A 187 14.11 1.53 -0.66
CA ILE A 187 12.67 1.19 -0.63
C ILE A 187 12.39 0.37 0.62
N VAL A 188 13.20 -0.64 0.88
CA VAL A 188 13.10 -1.56 2.02
C VAL A 188 14.09 -1.14 3.10
N ASN A 189 13.64 -1.03 4.35
CA ASN A 189 14.47 -0.68 5.49
C ASN A 189 15.37 -1.85 5.93
N HIS A 190 14.81 -3.07 5.91
CA HIS A 190 15.54 -4.29 6.28
C HIS A 190 15.14 -5.42 5.34
N LEU A 191 16.16 -6.12 4.80
CA LEU A 191 15.99 -7.33 4.00
C LEU A 191 16.59 -8.49 4.79
N VAL A 192 15.77 -9.48 5.12
CA VAL A 192 16.14 -10.61 5.98
C VAL A 192 15.81 -11.95 5.31
N PRO A 193 16.40 -13.06 5.73
CA PRO A 193 15.98 -14.39 5.27
C PRO A 193 14.50 -14.66 5.57
N SER A 194 13.81 -15.36 4.68
CA SER A 194 12.37 -15.65 4.84
C SER A 194 12.04 -16.31 6.18
N ALA A 195 12.90 -17.22 6.65
CA ALA A 195 12.72 -17.88 7.94
C ALA A 195 12.82 -16.94 9.15
N GLU A 196 13.40 -15.76 9.00
CA GLU A 196 13.62 -14.78 10.06
C GLU A 196 12.62 -13.63 10.02
N LEU A 197 11.87 -13.46 8.94
CA LEU A 197 11.05 -12.28 8.71
C LEU A 197 10.07 -11.98 9.84
N GLU A 198 9.32 -12.96 10.30
CA GLU A 198 8.33 -12.83 11.37
C GLU A 198 8.99 -12.43 12.71
N VAL A 199 10.04 -13.16 13.11
CA VAL A 199 10.74 -12.92 14.37
C VAL A 199 11.41 -11.56 14.35
N PHE A 200 12.13 -11.25 13.28
CA PHE A 200 12.81 -9.96 13.13
C PHE A 200 11.82 -8.79 13.20
N THR A 201 10.69 -8.88 12.47
CA THR A 201 9.70 -7.81 12.44
C THR A 201 9.04 -7.61 13.80
N THR A 202 8.71 -8.71 14.50
CA THR A 202 8.12 -8.65 15.84
C THR A 202 9.08 -8.07 16.87
N ASP A 203 10.34 -8.47 16.83
CA ASP A 203 11.38 -7.91 17.71
C ASP A 203 11.64 -6.43 17.43
N PHE A 204 11.62 -6.05 16.15
CA PHE A 204 11.76 -4.65 15.75
C PHE A 204 10.57 -3.82 16.27
N ALA A 205 9.35 -4.30 16.09
CA ALA A 205 8.14 -3.68 16.61
C ALA A 205 8.17 -3.56 18.15
N SER A 206 8.65 -4.58 18.84
CA SER A 206 8.82 -4.58 20.31
C SER A 206 9.78 -3.50 20.83
N LYS A 207 10.76 -3.07 20.03
CA LYS A 207 11.63 -1.93 20.38
C LYS A 207 10.86 -0.62 20.35
N ILE A 208 9.91 -0.48 19.44
CA ILE A 208 9.05 0.71 19.29
C ILE A 208 8.06 0.79 20.46
N THR A 209 7.45 -0.33 20.88
CA THR A 209 6.50 -0.31 22.00
C THR A 209 7.09 0.20 23.31
N LYS A 210 8.41 0.16 23.46
CA LYS A 210 9.16 0.64 24.66
C LYS A 210 9.47 2.15 24.61
N LYS A 211 9.11 2.85 23.52
CA LYS A 211 9.40 4.29 23.37
C LYS A 211 8.19 5.14 23.74
N ALA A 212 8.38 6.44 23.96
CA ALA A 212 7.31 7.38 24.31
C ALA A 212 6.33 7.55 23.13
N PRO A 213 5.04 7.15 23.26
CA PRO A 213 4.10 7.15 22.13
C PRO A 213 3.80 8.54 21.59
N LEU A 214 3.63 9.53 22.47
CA LEU A 214 3.34 10.88 22.06
C LEU A 214 4.51 11.51 21.28
N ALA A 215 5.75 11.23 21.67
CA ALA A 215 6.93 11.70 20.94
C ALA A 215 7.00 11.09 19.53
N ILE A 216 6.69 9.79 19.40
CA ILE A 216 6.64 9.11 18.11
C ILE A 216 5.50 9.67 17.25
N ALA A 217 4.31 9.84 17.81
CA ALA A 217 3.15 10.37 17.07
C ALA A 217 3.43 11.78 16.53
N VAL A 218 4.03 12.65 17.33
CA VAL A 218 4.43 14.00 16.90
C VAL A 218 5.51 13.95 15.82
N ALA A 219 6.53 13.11 15.98
CA ALA A 219 7.58 12.95 14.97
C ALA A 219 7.01 12.43 13.64
N LYS A 220 6.14 11.41 13.68
CA LYS A 220 5.48 10.87 12.49
C LYS A 220 4.66 11.96 11.77
N GLU A 221 3.84 12.71 12.52
CA GLU A 221 3.00 13.77 11.92
C GLU A 221 3.85 14.90 11.34
N GLN A 222 4.91 15.33 12.04
CA GLN A 222 5.84 16.32 11.50
C GLN A 222 6.52 15.83 10.21
N LEU A 223 7.02 14.61 10.18
CA LEU A 223 7.62 14.02 8.99
C LEU A 223 6.61 13.94 7.85
N ARG A 224 5.38 13.51 8.12
CA ARG A 224 4.31 13.47 7.12
C ARG A 224 4.06 14.85 6.52
N ILE A 225 3.86 15.86 7.36
CA ILE A 225 3.60 17.24 6.90
C ILE A 225 4.78 17.76 6.08
N LEU A 226 6.01 17.60 6.58
CA LEU A 226 7.21 18.14 5.93
C LEU A 226 7.52 17.45 4.59
N THR A 227 7.21 16.16 4.46
CA THR A 227 7.40 15.42 3.20
C THR A 227 6.27 15.67 2.19
N ASP A 228 5.04 15.92 2.67
CA ASP A 228 3.89 16.20 1.81
C ASP A 228 3.84 17.67 1.35
N TYR A 229 4.55 18.57 2.01
CA TYR A 229 4.53 19.97 1.69
C TYR A 229 5.29 20.27 0.38
N GLN A 230 4.57 20.10 -0.72
CA GLN A 230 5.01 20.53 -2.04
C GLN A 230 4.01 21.57 -2.56
N PRO A 231 4.33 22.87 -2.50
CA PRO A 231 3.42 23.91 -2.94
C PRO A 231 3.23 23.80 -4.47
N ILE A 232 2.04 23.38 -4.87
CA ILE A 232 1.63 23.36 -6.28
C ILE A 232 0.61 24.47 -6.46
N ALA A 233 0.85 25.40 -7.39
CA ALA A 233 -0.12 26.43 -7.73
C ALA A 233 -1.42 25.78 -8.22
N ALA A 234 -2.58 26.32 -7.82
CA ALA A 234 -3.89 25.73 -8.17
C ALA A 234 -4.04 25.53 -9.68
N GLN A 235 -3.58 26.46 -10.50
CA GLN A 235 -3.60 26.34 -11.94
C GLN A 235 -2.80 25.13 -12.46
N ILE A 236 -1.63 24.87 -11.89
CA ILE A 236 -0.81 23.72 -12.25
C ILE A 236 -1.50 22.41 -11.83
N PHE A 237 -2.11 22.40 -10.64
CA PHE A 237 -2.88 21.25 -10.18
C PHE A 237 -4.03 20.92 -11.15
N GLU A 238 -4.84 21.91 -11.55
CA GLU A 238 -5.92 21.73 -12.52
C GLU A 238 -5.39 21.23 -13.87
N GLN A 239 -4.26 21.75 -14.33
CA GLN A 239 -3.61 21.28 -15.55
C GLN A 239 -3.23 19.80 -15.47
N LEU A 240 -2.66 19.35 -14.34
CA LEU A 240 -2.33 17.93 -14.12
C LEU A 240 -3.60 17.06 -14.13
N GLN A 241 -4.68 17.52 -13.52
CA GLN A 241 -5.96 16.79 -13.53
C GLN A 241 -6.53 16.68 -14.95
N GLU A 242 -6.47 17.74 -15.76
CA GLU A 242 -6.93 17.71 -17.13
C GLU A 242 -6.12 16.74 -18.00
N MET A 243 -4.79 16.71 -17.84
CA MET A 243 -3.96 15.73 -18.52
C MET A 243 -4.36 14.29 -18.16
N ARG A 244 -4.70 14.01 -16.90
CA ARG A 244 -5.19 12.70 -16.48
C ARG A 244 -6.54 12.35 -17.10
N ARG A 245 -7.49 13.28 -17.12
CA ARG A 245 -8.83 13.09 -17.76
C ARG A 245 -8.68 12.69 -19.22
N THR A 246 -7.81 13.38 -19.96
CA THR A 246 -7.55 13.07 -21.37
C THR A 246 -7.13 11.59 -21.58
N VAL A 247 -6.35 11.03 -20.64
CA VAL A 247 -5.94 9.61 -20.73
C VAL A 247 -7.10 8.67 -20.44
N TYR A 248 -7.98 8.97 -19.45
CA TYR A 248 -9.16 8.13 -19.17
C TYR A 248 -10.14 8.08 -20.33
N ASP A 249 -10.17 9.11 -21.18
CA ASP A 249 -11.02 9.18 -22.39
C ASP A 249 -10.34 8.56 -23.62
N SER A 250 -9.09 8.07 -23.48
CA SER A 250 -8.32 7.53 -24.59
C SER A 250 -8.69 6.08 -24.92
N LYS A 251 -8.37 5.70 -26.17
CA LYS A 251 -8.47 4.31 -26.62
C LYS A 251 -7.45 3.42 -25.88
N ASP A 252 -6.32 3.97 -25.50
CA ASP A 252 -5.26 3.23 -24.81
C ASP A 252 -5.70 2.79 -23.41
N TYR A 253 -6.48 3.60 -22.68
CA TYR A 253 -7.05 3.19 -21.40
C TYR A 253 -8.02 2.00 -21.57
N THR A 254 -8.94 2.11 -22.54
CA THR A 254 -9.89 1.02 -22.84
C THR A 254 -9.16 -0.25 -23.27
N GLU A 255 -8.18 -0.13 -24.17
CA GLU A 255 -7.37 -1.24 -24.65
C GLU A 255 -6.60 -1.91 -23.49
N GLY A 256 -5.98 -1.12 -22.61
CA GLY A 256 -5.20 -1.64 -21.49
C GLY A 256 -6.04 -2.50 -20.54
N ILE A 257 -7.22 -2.03 -20.17
CA ILE A 257 -8.16 -2.78 -19.32
C ILE A 257 -8.65 -4.04 -20.04
N GLN A 258 -9.05 -3.93 -21.31
CA GLN A 258 -9.54 -5.07 -22.08
C GLN A 258 -8.46 -6.13 -22.29
N ALA A 259 -7.25 -5.75 -22.69
CA ALA A 259 -6.13 -6.65 -22.89
C ALA A 259 -5.78 -7.41 -21.61
N PHE A 260 -5.82 -6.74 -20.46
CA PHE A 260 -5.58 -7.37 -19.17
C PHE A 260 -6.66 -8.44 -18.85
N LEU A 261 -7.93 -8.11 -19.03
CA LEU A 261 -9.05 -9.06 -18.79
C LEU A 261 -8.98 -10.27 -19.74
N GLU A 262 -8.57 -10.03 -20.99
CA GLU A 262 -8.40 -11.06 -22.02
C GLU A 262 -7.05 -11.80 -21.91
N LYS A 263 -6.16 -11.41 -21.01
CA LYS A 263 -4.83 -12.00 -20.79
C LYS A 263 -3.96 -11.98 -22.05
N ARG A 264 -4.01 -10.91 -22.83
CA ARG A 264 -3.19 -10.67 -24.02
C ARG A 264 -2.33 -9.41 -23.84
N PRO A 265 -1.26 -9.25 -24.63
CA PRO A 265 -0.53 -7.98 -24.70
C PRO A 265 -1.44 -6.84 -25.17
N ALA A 266 -1.31 -5.67 -24.52
CA ALA A 266 -1.97 -4.45 -24.96
C ALA A 266 -1.24 -3.82 -26.15
N ILE A 267 -1.99 -3.18 -27.06
CA ILE A 267 -1.46 -2.48 -28.23
C ILE A 267 -1.82 -1.00 -28.09
N PHE A 268 -0.92 -0.23 -27.52
CA PHE A 268 -1.10 1.19 -27.31
C PHE A 268 -0.78 2.01 -28.56
N THR A 269 -1.59 3.03 -28.84
CA THR A 269 -1.48 3.88 -30.03
C THR A 269 -1.23 5.34 -29.71
N GLY A 270 -1.34 5.74 -28.44
CA GLY A 270 -1.23 7.13 -28.02
C GLY A 270 -2.46 7.98 -28.37
N LYS A 271 -3.64 7.35 -28.52
CA LYS A 271 -4.88 8.03 -28.95
C LYS A 271 -6.03 7.76 -28.01
#